data_e691ab809c5f1b248053940bd2c2ca4f
#
_entry.id   e691ab809c5f1b248053940bd2c2ca4f
#
_cell.length_a   1.000
_cell.length_b   1.000
_cell.length_c   1.000
_cell.angle_alpha   90.00
_cell.angle_beta   90.00
_cell.angle_gamma   90.00
#
_symmetry.space_group_name_H-M   'P 1'
#
loop_
_entity.id
_entity.type
_entity.pdbx_description
1 polymer ?
#
loop_
_entity_poly.entity_id
_entity_poly.type
_entity_poly.pdbx_seq_one_letter_code
_entity_poly.pdbx_strand_id
1 'polypeptide(L)'
;MRMYDIIDNKKHGKELSFDEIKFFVDGFTDGSVPDYQASALLMAICLKGMSDSEISNLTLCMAQSGDMNDMSKIDGVSCDKHSTGGVGDKTSLIVAPIAASCGLKVAKMSGRGLGHTGGTVDKLESIPGYNTAMASDSFFKQVNKIGISLIGQTGNLAPADKKLYALRDVTATVDDRALISASIMSKKLAAGDKNIVLDVKCGSGAFMKNENDAAALAKTMVGIGKSCGRNIIAVITNMDEPLGRNVGNALEVIEAVDVLRGNGDKSLRELSVYLAANMLSLSFRRDIDECIIEATNALDSGRAFDKFRELVEAQGGDVDYINDTSLFKKDKCVRDISSPCDGYIFSADTGKIGEAAVILGAGREKKDDKIDMAAGIVLRKKTGERVNKGDALATLYTSCEARADSAEKLYLNAIKIADNPPEKKKLIYGTIK
;
A
#
# COMPACT_ATOMS: atom_id res chain seq x y z
N MET A 1 6.26 -16.99 -33.88
CA MET A 1 6.36 -17.40 -32.48
C MET A 1 5.03 -18.00 -32.06
N ARG A 2 5.00 -19.06 -31.25
CA ARG A 2 3.76 -19.68 -30.77
C ARG A 2 3.82 -19.76 -29.24
N MET A 3 2.70 -19.49 -28.56
CA MET A 3 2.62 -19.62 -27.10
C MET A 3 2.99 -21.03 -26.60
N TYR A 4 2.64 -22.07 -27.35
CA TYR A 4 3.02 -23.44 -27.01
C TYR A 4 4.54 -23.59 -26.80
N ASP A 5 5.36 -23.03 -27.69
CA ASP A 5 6.82 -23.15 -27.63
C ASP A 5 7.38 -22.37 -26.43
N ILE A 6 6.82 -21.20 -26.12
CA ILE A 6 7.19 -20.39 -24.96
C ILE A 6 6.87 -21.11 -23.66
N ILE A 7 5.68 -21.70 -23.55
CA ILE A 7 5.26 -22.48 -22.37
C ILE A 7 6.17 -23.69 -22.21
N ASP A 8 6.45 -24.43 -23.31
CA ASP A 8 7.30 -25.62 -23.26
C ASP A 8 8.76 -25.28 -22.88
N ASN A 9 9.30 -24.18 -23.40
CA ASN A 9 10.62 -23.66 -22.99
C ASN A 9 10.65 -23.39 -21.48
N LYS A 10 9.68 -22.64 -20.94
CA LYS A 10 9.63 -22.31 -19.50
C LYS A 10 9.39 -23.53 -18.63
N LYS A 11 8.51 -24.43 -19.03
CA LYS A 11 8.24 -25.69 -18.34
C LYS A 11 9.52 -26.53 -18.15
N HIS A 12 10.45 -26.47 -19.11
CA HIS A 12 11.75 -27.16 -19.02
C HIS A 12 12.85 -26.30 -18.37
N GLY A 13 12.51 -25.16 -17.80
CA GLY A 13 13.44 -24.30 -17.06
C GLY A 13 14.36 -23.45 -17.95
N LYS A 14 14.04 -23.29 -19.23
CA LYS A 14 14.80 -22.38 -20.12
C LYS A 14 14.45 -20.94 -19.79
N GLU A 15 15.44 -20.07 -19.92
CA GLU A 15 15.26 -18.62 -19.81
C GLU A 15 14.52 -18.11 -21.06
N LEU A 16 13.48 -17.29 -20.85
CA LEU A 16 12.70 -16.68 -21.91
C LEU A 16 13.41 -15.40 -22.42
N SER A 17 13.51 -15.26 -23.72
CA SER A 17 14.02 -14.04 -24.35
C SER A 17 13.05 -12.87 -24.18
N PHE A 18 13.58 -11.63 -24.40
CA PHE A 18 12.75 -10.43 -24.43
C PHE A 18 11.59 -10.54 -25.41
N ASP A 19 11.85 -11.07 -26.61
CA ASP A 19 10.83 -11.20 -27.65
C ASP A 19 9.74 -12.21 -27.28
N GLU A 20 10.08 -13.31 -26.60
CA GLU A 20 9.10 -14.28 -26.10
C GLU A 20 8.22 -13.69 -25.02
N ILE A 21 8.81 -12.94 -24.07
CA ILE A 21 8.07 -12.23 -23.01
C ILE A 21 7.18 -11.15 -23.60
N LYS A 22 7.70 -10.37 -24.55
CA LYS A 22 6.94 -9.33 -25.23
C LYS A 22 5.76 -9.91 -26.02
N PHE A 23 5.98 -10.99 -26.75
CA PHE A 23 4.92 -11.69 -27.50
C PHE A 23 3.78 -12.16 -26.55
N PHE A 24 4.15 -12.69 -25.39
CA PHE A 24 3.17 -13.10 -24.36
C PHE A 24 2.39 -11.90 -23.81
N VAL A 25 3.09 -10.84 -23.39
CA VAL A 25 2.47 -9.66 -22.78
C VAL A 25 1.54 -8.94 -23.73
N ASP A 26 2.01 -8.69 -24.96
CA ASP A 26 1.23 -8.02 -26.00
C ASP A 26 -0.02 -8.85 -26.35
N GLY A 27 0.20 -10.15 -26.66
CA GLY A 27 -0.89 -11.02 -27.08
C GLY A 27 -1.91 -11.32 -25.96
N PHE A 28 -1.50 -11.33 -24.69
CA PHE A 28 -2.45 -11.43 -23.59
C PHE A 28 -3.21 -10.11 -23.38
N THR A 29 -2.56 -8.98 -23.62
CA THR A 29 -3.17 -7.67 -23.48
C THR A 29 -4.22 -7.41 -24.56
N ASP A 30 -3.95 -7.76 -25.81
CA ASP A 30 -4.89 -7.59 -26.93
C ASP A 30 -5.92 -8.72 -27.06
N GLY A 31 -5.71 -9.85 -26.36
CA GLY A 31 -6.62 -10.99 -26.32
C GLY A 31 -6.30 -12.08 -27.38
N SER A 32 -5.20 -11.98 -28.13
CA SER A 32 -4.75 -13.02 -29.05
C SER A 32 -4.17 -14.25 -28.36
N VAL A 33 -3.67 -14.07 -27.12
CA VAL A 33 -3.26 -15.16 -26.21
C VAL A 33 -4.41 -15.43 -25.22
N PRO A 34 -5.02 -16.62 -25.27
CA PRO A 34 -6.16 -16.95 -24.38
C PRO A 34 -5.71 -17.27 -22.96
N ASP A 35 -6.64 -17.11 -21.99
CA ASP A 35 -6.42 -17.28 -20.55
C ASP A 35 -5.78 -18.62 -20.18
N TYR A 36 -6.16 -19.73 -20.85
CA TYR A 36 -5.59 -21.05 -20.53
C TYR A 36 -4.10 -21.15 -20.90
N GLN A 37 -3.64 -20.48 -21.96
CA GLN A 37 -2.22 -20.43 -22.31
C GLN A 37 -1.46 -19.51 -21.35
N ALA A 38 -2.04 -18.37 -21.02
CA ALA A 38 -1.47 -17.47 -20.04
C ALA A 38 -1.34 -18.14 -18.66
N SER A 39 -2.38 -18.85 -18.19
CA SER A 39 -2.35 -19.61 -16.93
C SER A 39 -1.28 -20.69 -16.93
N ALA A 40 -1.11 -21.41 -18.04
CA ALA A 40 -0.08 -22.44 -18.18
C ALA A 40 1.35 -21.82 -18.07
N LEU A 41 1.59 -20.66 -18.71
CA LEU A 41 2.87 -19.97 -18.61
C LEU A 41 3.11 -19.44 -17.20
N LEU A 42 2.12 -18.81 -16.58
CA LEU A 42 2.21 -18.29 -15.21
C LEU A 42 2.53 -19.41 -14.21
N MET A 43 1.87 -20.58 -14.33
CA MET A 43 2.18 -21.73 -13.49
C MET A 43 3.58 -22.30 -13.76
N ALA A 44 4.03 -22.34 -15.03
CA ALA A 44 5.40 -22.74 -15.35
C ALA A 44 6.43 -21.79 -14.73
N ILE A 45 6.15 -20.46 -14.70
CA ILE A 45 6.97 -19.46 -14.01
C ILE A 45 7.01 -19.73 -12.50
N CYS A 46 5.87 -19.96 -11.85
CA CYS A 46 5.82 -20.27 -10.41
C CYS A 46 6.65 -21.49 -10.05
N LEU A 47 6.63 -22.55 -10.89
CA LEU A 47 7.32 -23.81 -10.62
C LEU A 47 8.82 -23.77 -10.97
N LYS A 48 9.23 -22.97 -11.94
CA LYS A 48 10.61 -22.93 -12.46
C LYS A 48 11.36 -21.66 -12.10
N GLY A 49 10.65 -20.63 -11.62
CA GLY A 49 11.21 -19.29 -11.36
C GLY A 49 11.51 -18.50 -12.63
N MET A 50 11.99 -17.31 -12.43
CA MET A 50 12.50 -16.40 -13.47
C MET A 50 13.88 -15.88 -13.07
N SER A 51 14.76 -15.65 -14.05
CA SER A 51 15.99 -14.91 -13.87
C SER A 51 15.71 -13.41 -13.65
N ASP A 52 16.68 -12.67 -13.11
CA ASP A 52 16.55 -11.22 -12.93
C ASP A 52 16.32 -10.50 -14.27
N SER A 53 16.90 -11.02 -15.37
CA SER A 53 16.67 -10.52 -16.73
C SER A 53 15.23 -10.75 -17.17
N GLU A 54 14.70 -11.95 -17.01
CA GLU A 54 13.29 -12.26 -17.34
C GLU A 54 12.32 -11.38 -16.55
N ILE A 55 12.55 -11.19 -15.24
CA ILE A 55 11.68 -10.37 -14.39
C ILE A 55 11.72 -8.92 -14.85
N SER A 56 12.90 -8.38 -15.17
CA SER A 56 13.06 -7.03 -15.68
C SER A 56 12.36 -6.85 -17.03
N ASN A 57 12.51 -7.81 -17.94
CA ASN A 57 11.87 -7.79 -19.25
C ASN A 57 10.34 -7.86 -19.13
N LEU A 58 9.81 -8.77 -18.29
CA LEU A 58 8.37 -8.85 -18.02
C LEU A 58 7.82 -7.54 -17.45
N THR A 59 8.53 -6.97 -16.48
CA THR A 59 8.17 -5.69 -15.88
C THR A 59 8.12 -4.56 -16.91
N LEU A 60 9.11 -4.48 -17.78
CA LEU A 60 9.19 -3.45 -18.81
C LEU A 60 8.07 -3.61 -19.85
N CYS A 61 7.86 -4.83 -20.36
CA CYS A 61 6.76 -5.11 -21.29
C CYS A 61 5.40 -4.77 -20.68
N MET A 62 5.16 -5.14 -19.44
CA MET A 62 3.91 -4.80 -18.72
C MET A 62 3.76 -3.29 -18.55
N ALA A 63 4.83 -2.56 -18.20
CA ALA A 63 4.79 -1.11 -18.07
C ALA A 63 4.46 -0.42 -19.40
N GLN A 64 5.05 -0.91 -20.50
CA GLN A 64 4.88 -0.35 -21.85
C GLN A 64 3.58 -0.81 -22.54
N SER A 65 2.79 -1.66 -21.91
CA SER A 65 1.52 -2.15 -22.48
C SER A 65 0.42 -1.07 -22.55
N GLY A 66 0.63 0.07 -21.90
CA GLY A 66 -0.30 1.20 -21.87
C GLY A 66 0.41 2.55 -21.80
N ASP A 67 -0.23 3.51 -21.15
CA ASP A 67 0.29 4.86 -21.03
C ASP A 67 1.52 4.89 -20.10
N MET A 68 2.55 5.63 -20.55
CA MET A 68 3.73 5.98 -19.77
C MET A 68 3.69 7.47 -19.45
N ASN A 69 3.71 7.83 -18.17
CA ASN A 69 3.72 9.24 -17.79
C ASN A 69 5.09 9.88 -18.00
N ASP A 70 5.05 11.08 -18.56
CA ASP A 70 6.24 11.91 -18.76
C ASP A 70 6.44 12.84 -17.57
N MET A 71 7.34 12.45 -16.67
CA MET A 71 7.69 13.24 -15.48
C MET A 71 8.56 14.47 -15.78
N SER A 72 9.01 14.67 -17.02
CA SER A 72 9.68 15.92 -17.43
C SER A 72 8.74 17.14 -17.36
N LYS A 73 7.42 16.91 -17.31
CA LYS A 73 6.40 17.94 -17.08
C LYS A 73 6.40 18.51 -15.65
N ILE A 74 7.14 17.89 -14.72
CA ILE A 74 7.24 18.34 -13.33
C ILE A 74 8.46 19.24 -13.15
N ASP A 75 8.23 20.47 -12.67
CA ASP A 75 9.28 21.42 -12.35
C ASP A 75 9.87 21.07 -10.97
N GLY A 76 11.03 20.40 -10.98
CA GLY A 76 11.73 20.01 -9.76
C GLY A 76 11.96 18.51 -9.62
N VAL A 77 12.37 18.09 -8.42
CA VAL A 77 12.70 16.69 -8.15
C VAL A 77 11.47 15.96 -7.63
N SER A 78 11.06 14.90 -8.32
CA SER A 78 9.94 14.05 -7.90
C SER A 78 10.39 12.76 -7.25
N CYS A 79 9.55 12.23 -6.35
CA CYS A 79 9.71 10.91 -5.74
C CYS A 79 8.35 10.29 -5.44
N ASP A 80 8.19 9.01 -5.74
CA ASP A 80 7.03 8.24 -5.27
C ASP A 80 7.39 7.30 -4.10
N LYS A 81 6.44 7.08 -3.21
CA LYS A 81 6.48 6.04 -2.18
C LYS A 81 5.43 4.99 -2.49
N HIS A 82 5.82 3.73 -2.55
CA HIS A 82 4.90 2.62 -2.76
C HIS A 82 4.98 1.60 -1.62
N SER A 83 3.83 1.15 -1.12
CA SER A 83 3.73 0.06 -0.16
C SER A 83 3.31 -1.23 -0.86
N THR A 84 3.85 -2.36 -0.40
CA THR A 84 3.40 -3.68 -0.86
C THR A 84 2.01 -4.06 -0.32
N GLY A 85 1.44 -3.21 0.54
CA GLY A 85 0.11 -3.39 1.12
C GLY A 85 0.14 -3.98 2.53
N GLY A 86 -0.76 -3.50 3.36
CA GLY A 86 -0.91 -3.93 4.75
C GLY A 86 -2.20 -3.41 5.36
N VAL A 87 -2.49 -3.85 6.57
CA VAL A 87 -3.69 -3.47 7.33
C VAL A 87 -3.43 -2.16 8.08
N GLY A 88 -4.31 -1.19 7.91
CA GLY A 88 -4.14 0.14 8.52
C GLY A 88 -3.02 0.96 7.87
N ASP A 89 -2.55 0.61 6.67
CA ASP A 89 -1.48 1.35 5.99
C ASP A 89 -1.98 2.65 5.37
N LYS A 90 -1.99 3.68 6.20
CA LYS A 90 -2.30 5.08 5.85
C LYS A 90 -1.05 5.94 5.64
N THR A 91 0.14 5.34 5.62
CA THR A 91 1.41 6.08 5.53
C THR A 91 1.47 7.06 4.37
N SER A 92 0.84 6.75 3.23
CA SER A 92 0.83 7.67 2.07
C SER A 92 0.16 9.01 2.37
N LEU A 93 -0.85 9.05 3.25
CA LEU A 93 -1.55 10.28 3.65
C LEU A 93 -0.69 11.18 4.56
N ILE A 94 0.36 10.62 5.15
CA ILE A 94 1.28 11.32 6.07
C ILE A 94 2.62 11.60 5.37
N VAL A 95 3.20 10.60 4.74
CA VAL A 95 4.52 10.67 4.07
C VAL A 95 4.52 11.69 2.93
N ALA A 96 3.47 11.67 2.10
CA ALA A 96 3.41 12.55 0.94
C ALA A 96 3.35 14.05 1.33
N PRO A 97 2.51 14.49 2.29
CA PRO A 97 2.53 15.86 2.80
C PRO A 97 3.84 16.25 3.46
N ILE A 98 4.47 15.35 4.26
CA ILE A 98 5.79 15.63 4.86
C ILE A 98 6.81 15.89 3.76
N ALA A 99 6.95 14.99 2.80
CA ALA A 99 7.92 15.11 1.72
C ALA A 99 7.67 16.37 0.86
N ALA A 100 6.41 16.65 0.53
CA ALA A 100 6.05 17.83 -0.25
C ALA A 100 6.30 19.15 0.51
N SER A 101 6.07 19.19 1.83
CA SER A 101 6.37 20.36 2.66
C SER A 101 7.88 20.64 2.83
N CYS A 102 8.72 19.63 2.50
CA CYS A 102 10.18 19.76 2.42
C CYS A 102 10.69 20.03 0.99
N GLY A 103 9.82 20.42 0.06
CA GLY A 103 10.20 20.84 -1.30
C GLY A 103 10.26 19.75 -2.35
N LEU A 104 9.97 18.48 -2.00
CA LEU A 104 9.89 17.39 -2.96
C LEU A 104 8.56 17.45 -3.73
N LYS A 105 8.58 17.08 -5.01
CA LYS A 105 7.36 16.92 -5.79
C LYS A 105 6.81 15.50 -5.63
N VAL A 106 5.55 15.38 -5.20
CA VAL A 106 4.89 14.08 -4.99
C VAL A 106 3.73 13.92 -5.95
N ALA A 107 3.98 13.20 -7.04
CA ALA A 107 3.03 12.93 -8.11
C ALA A 107 2.50 11.48 -7.98
N LYS A 108 1.64 11.24 -6.99
CA LYS A 108 1.29 9.88 -6.60
C LYS A 108 0.05 9.34 -7.29
N MET A 109 0.20 8.18 -7.95
CA MET A 109 -0.89 7.37 -8.45
C MET A 109 -1.04 6.11 -7.57
N SER A 110 -2.24 5.91 -7.00
CA SER A 110 -2.54 4.83 -6.06
C SER A 110 -3.67 3.94 -6.54
N GLY A 111 -3.67 2.68 -6.06
CA GLY A 111 -4.76 1.74 -6.29
C GLY A 111 -5.88 1.83 -5.24
N ARG A 112 -6.98 1.15 -5.55
CA ARG A 112 -8.03 0.81 -4.59
C ARG A 112 -7.61 -0.37 -3.73
N GLY A 113 -8.30 -0.59 -2.63
CA GLY A 113 -8.06 -1.73 -1.74
C GLY A 113 -8.37 -3.06 -2.41
N LEU A 114 -7.56 -4.07 -2.08
CA LEU A 114 -7.71 -5.46 -2.52
C LEU A 114 -7.70 -6.39 -1.31
N GLY A 115 -8.66 -7.31 -1.25
CA GLY A 115 -8.80 -8.26 -0.14
C GLY A 115 -8.90 -7.53 1.19
N HIS A 116 -8.08 -7.95 2.15
CA HIS A 116 -8.06 -7.40 3.52
C HIS A 116 -7.21 -6.11 3.67
N THR A 117 -6.63 -5.59 2.59
CA THR A 117 -5.82 -4.36 2.63
C THR A 117 -6.62 -3.16 2.13
N GLY A 118 -6.65 -2.06 2.88
CA GLY A 118 -7.33 -0.83 2.48
C GLY A 118 -6.55 -0.05 1.41
N GLY A 119 -7.26 0.54 0.43
CA GLY A 119 -6.67 1.34 -0.64
C GLY A 119 -6.52 2.82 -0.27
N THR A 120 -5.44 3.45 -0.71
CA THR A 120 -5.23 4.90 -0.51
C THR A 120 -6.35 5.72 -1.19
N VAL A 121 -6.82 5.28 -2.36
CA VAL A 121 -7.91 5.93 -3.09
C VAL A 121 -9.21 5.89 -2.28
N ASP A 122 -9.58 4.71 -1.75
CA ASP A 122 -10.79 4.54 -0.96
C ASP A 122 -10.77 5.40 0.31
N LYS A 123 -9.60 5.57 0.94
CA LYS A 123 -9.42 6.45 2.10
C LYS A 123 -9.64 7.91 1.73
N LEU A 124 -9.02 8.40 0.66
CA LEU A 124 -9.19 9.77 0.18
C LEU A 124 -10.63 10.07 -0.23
N GLU A 125 -11.32 9.12 -0.86
CA GLU A 125 -12.74 9.24 -1.24
C GLU A 125 -13.70 9.27 -0.03
N SER A 126 -13.22 8.92 1.18
CA SER A 126 -13.99 9.13 2.41
C SER A 126 -14.07 10.61 2.82
N ILE A 127 -13.21 11.46 2.28
CA ILE A 127 -13.28 12.92 2.45
C ILE A 127 -14.32 13.44 1.45
N PRO A 128 -15.41 14.07 1.90
CA PRO A 128 -16.44 14.55 1.00
C PRO A 128 -15.89 15.48 -0.09
N GLY A 129 -16.29 15.24 -1.34
CA GLY A 129 -15.88 16.03 -2.50
C GLY A 129 -14.48 15.74 -3.06
N TYR A 130 -13.63 14.96 -2.37
CA TYR A 130 -12.28 14.69 -2.84
C TYR A 130 -12.29 13.94 -4.19
N ASN A 131 -11.64 14.53 -5.20
CA ASN A 131 -11.58 13.98 -6.55
C ASN A 131 -10.29 13.19 -6.77
N THR A 132 -10.41 11.87 -6.91
CA THR A 132 -9.32 10.96 -7.22
C THR A 132 -9.16 10.70 -8.73
N ALA A 133 -10.10 11.18 -9.56
CA ALA A 133 -10.15 10.94 -11.02
C ALA A 133 -9.81 12.22 -11.80
N MET A 134 -8.57 12.66 -11.74
CA MET A 134 -8.10 13.84 -12.45
C MET A 134 -7.53 13.48 -13.83
N ALA A 135 -7.74 14.39 -14.80
CA ALA A 135 -7.03 14.32 -16.08
C ALA A 135 -5.52 14.55 -15.90
N SER A 136 -4.70 13.90 -16.72
CA SER A 136 -3.23 13.93 -16.61
C SER A 136 -2.67 15.36 -16.58
N ASP A 137 -3.15 16.26 -17.45
CA ASP A 137 -2.65 17.65 -17.46
C ASP A 137 -3.00 18.43 -16.18
N SER A 138 -4.19 18.21 -15.61
CA SER A 138 -4.58 18.81 -14.34
C SER A 138 -3.75 18.28 -13.19
N PHE A 139 -3.44 16.98 -13.20
CA PHE A 139 -2.57 16.32 -12.23
C PHE A 139 -1.18 16.96 -12.22
N PHE A 140 -0.51 17.08 -13.37
CA PHE A 140 0.82 17.71 -13.46
C PHE A 140 0.79 19.20 -13.11
N LYS A 141 -0.23 19.96 -13.54
CA LYS A 141 -0.40 21.36 -13.16
C LYS A 141 -0.52 21.53 -11.64
N GLN A 142 -1.27 20.65 -10.98
CA GLN A 142 -1.39 20.70 -9.53
C GLN A 142 -0.06 20.39 -8.83
N VAL A 143 0.66 19.33 -9.25
CA VAL A 143 1.98 19.00 -8.70
C VAL A 143 2.95 20.17 -8.83
N ASN A 144 2.96 20.85 -9.99
CA ASN A 144 3.81 22.04 -10.18
C ASN A 144 3.40 23.20 -9.25
N LYS A 145 2.09 23.43 -9.09
CA LYS A 145 1.54 24.53 -8.29
C LYS A 145 1.77 24.35 -6.80
N ILE A 146 1.39 23.20 -6.25
CA ILE A 146 1.38 22.97 -4.78
C ILE A 146 2.36 21.91 -4.30
N GLY A 147 3.09 21.22 -5.20
CA GLY A 147 4.09 20.20 -4.87
C GLY A 147 3.53 18.80 -4.67
N ILE A 148 2.21 18.61 -4.67
CA ILE A 148 1.60 17.31 -4.33
C ILE A 148 0.29 17.08 -5.11
N SER A 149 0.07 15.83 -5.54
CA SER A 149 -1.23 15.33 -5.99
C SER A 149 -1.32 13.83 -5.75
N LEU A 150 -2.47 13.36 -5.24
CA LEU A 150 -2.75 11.95 -4.96
C LEU A 150 -4.03 11.54 -5.70
N ILE A 151 -3.89 10.72 -6.75
CA ILE A 151 -5.01 10.29 -7.59
C ILE A 151 -5.09 8.76 -7.70
N GLY A 152 -6.21 8.28 -8.21
CA GLY A 152 -6.36 6.90 -8.66
C GLY A 152 -5.52 6.62 -9.92
N GLN A 153 -5.12 5.37 -10.11
CA GLN A 153 -4.46 4.96 -11.34
C GLN A 153 -5.42 5.14 -12.53
N THR A 154 -4.91 5.66 -13.63
CA THR A 154 -5.69 5.74 -14.89
C THR A 154 -5.97 4.33 -15.42
N GLY A 155 -7.08 4.15 -16.12
CA GLY A 155 -7.50 2.83 -16.62
C GLY A 155 -6.51 2.20 -17.60
N ASN A 156 -5.61 3.01 -18.19
CA ASN A 156 -4.64 2.57 -19.19
C ASN A 156 -3.20 2.50 -18.65
N LEU A 157 -2.99 2.68 -17.34
CA LEU A 157 -1.67 2.50 -16.72
C LEU A 157 -1.39 0.99 -16.55
N ALA A 158 -0.40 0.47 -17.29
CA ALA A 158 -0.02 -0.94 -17.28
C ALA A 158 -1.22 -1.93 -17.41
N PRO A 159 -2.03 -1.86 -18.51
CA PRO A 159 -3.21 -2.70 -18.67
C PRO A 159 -2.91 -4.21 -18.68
N ALA A 160 -1.73 -4.62 -19.12
CA ALA A 160 -1.27 -6.00 -19.02
C ALA A 160 -1.26 -6.49 -17.56
N ASP A 161 -0.76 -5.68 -16.63
CA ASP A 161 -0.75 -6.03 -15.21
C ASP A 161 -2.17 -6.25 -14.67
N LYS A 162 -3.11 -5.37 -15.02
CA LYS A 162 -4.50 -5.49 -14.59
C LYS A 162 -5.13 -6.82 -15.02
N LYS A 163 -4.89 -7.25 -16.29
CA LYS A 163 -5.40 -8.52 -16.82
C LYS A 163 -4.68 -9.72 -16.18
N LEU A 164 -3.34 -9.66 -16.10
CA LEU A 164 -2.54 -10.74 -15.51
C LEU A 164 -2.86 -10.92 -14.03
N TYR A 165 -3.02 -9.84 -13.27
CA TYR A 165 -3.36 -9.92 -11.86
C TYR A 165 -4.73 -10.59 -11.65
N ALA A 166 -5.74 -10.19 -12.43
CA ALA A 166 -7.07 -10.80 -12.36
C ALA A 166 -7.07 -12.31 -12.66
N LEU A 167 -6.20 -12.75 -13.58
CA LEU A 167 -6.03 -14.17 -13.88
C LEU A 167 -5.28 -14.89 -12.75
N ARG A 168 -4.22 -14.29 -12.21
CA ARG A 168 -3.41 -14.85 -11.12
C ARG A 168 -4.22 -15.05 -9.84
N ASP A 169 -5.13 -14.16 -9.55
CA ASP A 169 -5.99 -14.19 -8.36
C ASP A 169 -6.84 -15.46 -8.26
N VAL A 170 -7.18 -16.05 -9.41
CA VAL A 170 -8.01 -17.28 -9.49
C VAL A 170 -7.26 -18.53 -9.96
N THR A 171 -5.94 -18.46 -10.16
CA THR A 171 -5.10 -19.56 -10.69
C THR A 171 -3.98 -19.99 -9.75
N ALA A 172 -4.01 -19.56 -8.47
CA ALA A 172 -3.00 -19.86 -7.45
C ALA A 172 -1.56 -19.49 -7.87
N THR A 173 -1.41 -18.33 -8.56
CA THR A 173 -0.12 -17.80 -9.01
C THR A 173 0.15 -16.38 -8.48
N VAL A 174 -0.69 -15.92 -7.54
CA VAL A 174 -0.62 -14.54 -7.04
C VAL A 174 0.57 -14.30 -6.09
N ASP A 175 1.01 -15.33 -5.38
CA ASP A 175 2.03 -15.27 -4.34
C ASP A 175 3.47 -15.50 -4.84
N ASP A 176 3.66 -15.69 -6.15
CA ASP A 176 4.99 -15.82 -6.74
C ASP A 176 5.77 -14.49 -6.68
N ARG A 177 7.01 -14.55 -6.16
CA ARG A 177 7.86 -13.38 -5.93
C ARG A 177 8.18 -12.61 -7.23
N ALA A 178 8.50 -13.32 -8.32
CA ALA A 178 8.85 -12.68 -9.58
C ALA A 178 7.64 -11.93 -10.15
N LEU A 179 6.48 -12.57 -10.13
CA LEU A 179 5.23 -12.00 -10.62
C LEU A 179 4.72 -10.86 -9.74
N ILE A 180 4.89 -10.92 -8.40
CA ILE A 180 4.60 -9.80 -7.48
C ILE A 180 5.51 -8.61 -7.81
N SER A 181 6.82 -8.85 -7.97
CA SER A 181 7.78 -7.80 -8.29
C SER A 181 7.46 -7.12 -9.62
N ALA A 182 7.18 -7.90 -10.66
CA ALA A 182 6.82 -7.36 -11.97
C ALA A 182 5.51 -6.56 -11.92
N SER A 183 4.50 -7.04 -11.21
CA SER A 183 3.22 -6.34 -11.03
C SER A 183 3.38 -4.98 -10.34
N ILE A 184 4.13 -4.91 -9.26
CA ILE A 184 4.37 -3.66 -8.53
C ILE A 184 5.20 -2.71 -9.39
N MET A 185 6.33 -3.18 -9.91
CA MET A 185 7.30 -2.35 -10.58
C MET A 185 6.83 -1.86 -11.95
N SER A 186 6.03 -2.63 -12.69
CA SER A 186 5.46 -2.17 -13.96
C SER A 186 4.61 -0.91 -13.80
N LYS A 187 3.78 -0.84 -12.77
CA LYS A 187 2.99 0.35 -12.46
C LYS A 187 3.86 1.54 -12.04
N LYS A 188 4.96 1.29 -11.33
CA LYS A 188 5.89 2.36 -10.92
C LYS A 188 6.72 2.89 -12.10
N LEU A 189 7.14 2.01 -12.99
CA LEU A 189 7.80 2.42 -14.24
C LEU A 189 6.85 3.21 -15.14
N ALA A 190 5.61 2.75 -15.29
CA ALA A 190 4.58 3.45 -16.06
C ALA A 190 4.19 4.81 -15.45
N ALA A 191 4.16 4.93 -14.11
CA ALA A 191 3.97 6.20 -13.41
C ALA A 191 5.10 7.20 -13.69
N GLY A 192 6.31 6.74 -14.03
CA GLY A 192 7.39 7.55 -14.60
C GLY A 192 8.39 8.09 -13.59
N ASP A 193 8.16 8.03 -12.27
CA ASP A 193 9.04 8.59 -11.26
C ASP A 193 10.47 8.05 -11.35
N LYS A 194 11.44 8.97 -11.26
CA LYS A 194 12.87 8.63 -11.28
C LYS A 194 13.34 8.10 -9.93
N ASN A 195 12.80 8.66 -8.84
CA ASN A 195 13.14 8.27 -7.47
C ASN A 195 11.95 7.53 -6.85
N ILE A 196 12.20 6.35 -6.28
CA ILE A 196 11.15 5.48 -5.73
C ILE A 196 11.59 4.94 -4.37
N VAL A 197 10.75 5.10 -3.36
CA VAL A 197 10.88 4.45 -2.06
C VAL A 197 9.82 3.36 -1.94
N LEU A 198 10.27 2.12 -1.79
CA LEU A 198 9.39 0.98 -1.54
C LEU A 198 9.29 0.74 -0.04
N ASP A 199 8.07 0.53 0.42
CA ASP A 199 7.75 0.12 1.79
C ASP A 199 7.29 -1.33 1.73
N VAL A 200 8.22 -2.26 1.98
CA VAL A 200 8.01 -3.70 1.86
C VAL A 200 7.51 -4.22 3.20
N LYS A 201 6.22 -4.49 3.27
CA LYS A 201 5.56 -5.00 4.48
C LYS A 201 5.91 -6.46 4.74
N CYS A 202 6.21 -6.79 6.01
CA CYS A 202 6.59 -8.11 6.47
C CYS A 202 5.81 -8.47 7.75
N GLY A 203 5.10 -9.58 7.75
CA GLY A 203 4.34 -10.06 8.91
C GLY A 203 2.97 -10.64 8.56
N SER A 204 2.17 -10.95 9.57
CA SER A 204 0.87 -11.63 9.40
C SER A 204 -0.14 -10.84 8.54
N GLY A 205 -0.05 -9.51 8.53
CA GLY A 205 -0.91 -8.63 7.72
C GLY A 205 -0.34 -8.26 6.34
N ALA A 206 0.76 -8.87 5.90
CA ALA A 206 1.41 -8.61 4.63
C ALA A 206 1.45 -9.84 3.74
N PHE A 207 1.81 -9.68 2.45
CA PHE A 207 2.09 -10.81 1.56
C PHE A 207 3.33 -11.59 2.02
N MET A 208 4.41 -10.91 2.38
CA MET A 208 5.63 -11.54 2.88
C MET A 208 5.49 -11.81 4.39
N LYS A 209 5.56 -13.10 4.77
CA LYS A 209 5.30 -13.52 6.16
C LYS A 209 6.54 -13.49 7.05
N ASN A 210 7.74 -13.44 6.48
CA ASN A 210 9.01 -13.41 7.20
C ASN A 210 10.02 -12.43 6.55
N GLU A 211 11.04 -12.06 7.32
CA GLU A 211 12.05 -11.08 6.91
C GLU A 211 12.88 -11.53 5.69
N ASN A 212 13.17 -12.83 5.56
CA ASN A 212 13.95 -13.34 4.44
C ASN A 212 13.22 -13.20 3.12
N ASP A 213 11.94 -13.53 3.07
CA ASP A 213 11.10 -13.38 1.87
C ASP A 213 10.89 -11.90 1.54
N ALA A 214 10.66 -11.06 2.55
CA ALA A 214 10.54 -9.62 2.36
C ALA A 214 11.86 -9.00 1.82
N ALA A 215 13.01 -9.43 2.33
CA ALA A 215 14.31 -9.00 1.85
C ALA A 215 14.58 -9.47 0.41
N ALA A 216 14.18 -10.70 0.08
CA ALA A 216 14.31 -11.24 -1.27
C ALA A 216 13.44 -10.46 -2.26
N LEU A 217 12.16 -10.18 -1.91
CA LEU A 217 11.26 -9.35 -2.71
C LEU A 217 11.82 -7.92 -2.90
N ALA A 218 12.30 -7.31 -1.81
CA ALA A 218 12.90 -5.98 -1.84
C ALA A 218 14.13 -5.92 -2.77
N LYS A 219 15.04 -6.90 -2.69
CA LYS A 219 16.20 -7.00 -3.58
C LYS A 219 15.80 -7.12 -5.05
N THR A 220 14.83 -7.98 -5.35
CA THR A 220 14.32 -8.15 -6.72
C THR A 220 13.75 -6.83 -7.27
N MET A 221 12.89 -6.14 -6.50
CA MET A 221 12.30 -4.87 -6.94
C MET A 221 13.33 -3.75 -7.08
N VAL A 222 14.32 -3.68 -6.19
CA VAL A 222 15.44 -2.73 -6.29
C VAL A 222 16.28 -3.02 -7.54
N GLY A 223 16.58 -4.30 -7.83
CA GLY A 223 17.27 -4.74 -9.03
C GLY A 223 16.54 -4.32 -10.31
N ILE A 224 15.24 -4.57 -10.40
CA ILE A 224 14.39 -4.13 -11.53
C ILE A 224 14.47 -2.61 -11.71
N GLY A 225 14.28 -1.86 -10.63
CA GLY A 225 14.30 -0.40 -10.71
C GLY A 225 15.64 0.13 -11.24
N LYS A 226 16.75 -0.41 -10.73
CA LYS A 226 18.10 -0.04 -11.19
C LYS A 226 18.35 -0.41 -12.65
N SER A 227 17.94 -1.61 -13.09
CA SER A 227 18.09 -2.04 -14.49
C SER A 227 17.27 -1.14 -15.45
N CYS A 228 16.17 -0.55 -14.97
CA CYS A 228 15.35 0.41 -15.71
C CYS A 228 15.77 1.88 -15.48
N GLY A 229 16.96 2.14 -14.93
CA GLY A 229 17.51 3.49 -14.76
C GLY A 229 16.81 4.34 -13.69
N ARG A 230 16.17 3.70 -12.69
CA ARG A 230 15.53 4.37 -11.56
C ARG A 230 16.44 4.40 -10.33
N ASN A 231 16.36 5.48 -9.56
CA ASN A 231 16.92 5.53 -8.22
C ASN A 231 15.89 4.92 -7.28
N ILE A 232 16.22 3.82 -6.62
CA ILE A 232 15.25 3.06 -5.84
C ILE A 232 15.88 2.51 -4.56
N ILE A 233 15.12 2.59 -3.49
CA ILE A 233 15.42 1.95 -2.22
C ILE A 233 14.18 1.23 -1.69
N ALA A 234 14.38 0.20 -0.91
CA ALA A 234 13.31 -0.52 -0.25
C ALA A 234 13.53 -0.57 1.27
N VAL A 235 12.53 -0.17 2.03
CA VAL A 235 12.49 -0.25 3.49
C VAL A 235 11.60 -1.44 3.87
N ILE A 236 12.14 -2.38 4.65
CA ILE A 236 11.39 -3.55 5.14
C ILE A 236 10.78 -3.18 6.48
N THR A 237 9.46 -3.28 6.60
CA THR A 237 8.70 -2.78 7.75
C THR A 237 7.76 -3.82 8.32
N ASN A 238 7.54 -3.76 9.64
CA ASN A 238 6.71 -4.70 10.38
C ASN A 238 5.22 -4.52 10.07
N MET A 239 4.51 -5.64 9.85
CA MET A 239 3.06 -5.74 9.67
C MET A 239 2.48 -6.91 10.47
N ASP A 240 3.10 -7.29 11.61
CA ASP A 240 2.56 -8.27 12.56
C ASP A 240 1.51 -7.66 13.50
N GLU A 241 1.29 -6.37 13.40
CA GLU A 241 0.15 -5.66 13.99
C GLU A 241 -0.34 -4.61 12.99
N PRO A 242 -1.62 -4.21 13.05
CA PRO A 242 -2.12 -3.11 12.24
C PRO A 242 -1.31 -1.83 12.48
N LEU A 243 -1.02 -1.09 11.42
CA LEU A 243 -0.25 0.14 11.50
C LEU A 243 -1.13 1.27 12.04
N GLY A 244 -0.73 1.82 13.19
CA GLY A 244 -1.60 2.69 13.98
C GLY A 244 -2.67 1.91 14.77
N ARG A 245 -3.78 2.55 15.05
CA ARG A 245 -4.91 1.98 15.81
C ARG A 245 -6.18 1.86 14.99
N ASN A 246 -6.30 2.58 13.90
CA ASN A 246 -7.50 2.63 13.08
C ASN A 246 -7.36 1.78 11.82
N VAL A 247 -8.37 0.95 11.55
CA VAL A 247 -8.49 0.13 10.34
C VAL A 247 -9.85 0.40 9.72
N GLY A 248 -9.87 1.02 8.54
CA GLY A 248 -11.10 1.45 7.84
C GLY A 248 -10.87 2.80 7.17
N ASN A 249 -11.70 3.16 6.16
CA ASN A 249 -11.38 4.28 5.27
C ASN A 249 -11.34 5.64 5.98
N ALA A 250 -12.46 6.16 6.46
CA ALA A 250 -12.51 7.43 7.20
C ALA A 250 -11.73 7.37 8.52
N LEU A 251 -11.76 6.23 9.23
CA LEU A 251 -11.02 6.06 10.46
C LEU A 251 -9.51 6.23 10.25
N GLU A 252 -8.99 5.73 9.12
CA GLU A 252 -7.58 5.88 8.79
C GLU A 252 -7.21 7.31 8.36
N VAL A 253 -8.14 8.05 7.73
CA VAL A 253 -7.95 9.49 7.46
C VAL A 253 -7.91 10.27 8.77
N ILE A 254 -8.81 9.99 9.72
CA ILE A 254 -8.83 10.61 11.05
C ILE A 254 -7.47 10.41 11.73
N GLU A 255 -6.97 9.17 11.78
CA GLU A 255 -5.68 8.89 12.43
C GLU A 255 -4.49 9.52 11.68
N ALA A 256 -4.54 9.60 10.35
CA ALA A 256 -3.51 10.31 9.58
C ALA A 256 -3.49 11.80 9.92
N VAL A 257 -4.66 12.42 10.07
CA VAL A 257 -4.80 13.82 10.53
C VAL A 257 -4.26 13.98 11.95
N ASP A 258 -4.55 13.05 12.86
CA ASP A 258 -4.03 13.08 14.24
C ASP A 258 -2.49 13.05 14.23
N VAL A 259 -1.87 12.18 13.43
CA VAL A 259 -0.41 12.13 13.28
C VAL A 259 0.14 13.44 12.70
N LEU A 260 -0.48 13.99 11.65
CA LEU A 260 -0.07 15.24 11.04
C LEU A 260 -0.18 16.45 11.99
N ARG A 261 -1.05 16.35 13.01
CA ARG A 261 -1.20 17.32 14.12
C ARG A 261 -0.30 17.04 15.32
N GLY A 262 0.53 16.00 15.27
CA GLY A 262 1.44 15.62 16.35
C GLY A 262 0.86 14.75 17.46
N ASN A 263 -0.41 14.31 17.34
CA ASN A 263 -1.15 13.60 18.41
C ASN A 263 -1.38 12.09 18.14
N GLY A 264 -0.95 11.56 17.01
CA GLY A 264 -1.26 10.20 16.56
C GLY A 264 -0.40 9.10 17.19
N ASP A 265 -0.60 7.87 16.71
CA ASP A 265 0.17 6.69 17.13
C ASP A 265 1.67 6.87 16.85
N LYS A 266 2.49 6.56 17.87
CA LYS A 266 3.96 6.80 17.81
C LYS A 266 4.65 5.97 16.73
N SER A 267 4.26 4.71 16.55
CA SER A 267 4.88 3.84 15.55
C SER A 267 4.49 4.26 14.12
N LEU A 268 3.24 4.69 13.92
CA LEU A 268 2.80 5.25 12.65
C LEU A 268 3.56 6.55 12.31
N ARG A 269 3.76 7.43 13.32
CA ARG A 269 4.55 8.65 13.18
C ARG A 269 6.01 8.33 12.82
N GLU A 270 6.67 7.47 13.59
CA GLU A 270 8.07 7.08 13.40
C GLU A 270 8.29 6.52 12.00
N LEU A 271 7.45 5.57 11.57
CA LEU A 271 7.55 4.99 10.24
C LEU A 271 7.32 6.03 9.14
N SER A 272 6.35 6.91 9.30
CA SER A 272 6.03 7.94 8.30
C SER A 272 7.18 8.94 8.14
N VAL A 273 7.79 9.39 9.24
CA VAL A 273 8.98 10.25 9.23
C VAL A 273 10.15 9.55 8.53
N TYR A 274 10.41 8.27 8.88
CA TYR A 274 11.50 7.52 8.28
C TYR A 274 11.32 7.32 6.77
N LEU A 275 10.11 7.00 6.32
CA LEU A 275 9.83 6.86 4.88
C LEU A 275 9.97 8.20 4.15
N ALA A 276 9.47 9.29 4.70
CA ALA A 276 9.63 10.64 4.13
C ALA A 276 11.10 11.05 4.07
N ALA A 277 11.87 10.80 5.12
CA ALA A 277 13.31 11.06 5.16
C ALA A 277 14.07 10.27 4.09
N ASN A 278 13.68 9.00 3.85
CA ASN A 278 14.25 8.21 2.76
C ASN A 278 13.91 8.77 1.37
N MET A 279 12.70 9.33 1.18
CA MET A 279 12.35 10.02 -0.05
C MET A 279 13.24 11.26 -0.27
N LEU A 280 13.45 12.06 0.77
CA LEU A 280 14.32 13.26 0.72
C LEU A 280 15.78 12.87 0.46
N SER A 281 16.32 11.92 1.24
CA SER A 281 17.69 11.44 1.11
C SER A 281 18.00 10.90 -0.28
N LEU A 282 17.13 10.03 -0.81
CA LEU A 282 17.27 9.46 -2.15
C LEU A 282 17.24 10.54 -3.24
N SER A 283 16.32 11.49 -3.13
CA SER A 283 16.03 12.48 -4.16
C SER A 283 17.03 13.62 -4.20
N PHE A 284 17.44 14.10 -3.02
CA PHE A 284 18.37 15.23 -2.89
C PHE A 284 19.81 14.81 -2.60
N ARG A 285 20.08 13.50 -2.49
CA ARG A 285 21.40 12.92 -2.19
C ARG A 285 22.00 13.47 -0.89
N ARG A 286 21.16 13.58 0.14
CA ARG A 286 21.51 14.10 1.46
C ARG A 286 21.62 12.98 2.48
N ASP A 287 22.29 13.27 3.58
CA ASP A 287 22.40 12.36 4.72
C ASP A 287 21.02 12.03 5.29
N ILE A 288 20.82 10.77 5.70
CA ILE A 288 19.52 10.29 6.17
C ILE A 288 19.13 10.91 7.52
N ASP A 289 20.11 11.14 8.41
CA ASP A 289 19.82 11.69 9.73
C ASP A 289 19.41 13.17 9.63
N GLU A 290 20.01 13.94 8.72
CA GLU A 290 19.57 15.29 8.38
C GLU A 290 18.14 15.30 7.84
N CYS A 291 17.83 14.35 6.94
CA CYS A 291 16.48 14.21 6.37
C CYS A 291 15.44 13.78 7.41
N ILE A 292 15.82 12.95 8.39
CA ILE A 292 14.93 12.59 9.52
C ILE A 292 14.61 13.83 10.35
N ILE A 293 15.61 14.68 10.67
CA ILE A 293 15.42 15.92 11.39
C ILE A 293 14.48 16.86 10.62
N GLU A 294 14.68 17.02 9.31
CA GLU A 294 13.85 17.88 8.46
C GLU A 294 12.41 17.39 8.36
N ALA A 295 12.20 16.07 8.14
CA ALA A 295 10.88 15.47 8.09
C ALA A 295 10.15 15.58 9.45
N THR A 296 10.87 15.40 10.55
CA THR A 296 10.36 15.60 11.91
C THR A 296 9.93 17.04 12.13
N ASN A 297 10.77 17.99 11.77
CA ASN A 297 10.47 19.42 11.90
C ASN A 297 9.27 19.84 11.02
N ALA A 298 9.13 19.26 9.82
CA ALA A 298 7.99 19.52 8.95
C ALA A 298 6.67 19.04 9.58
N LEU A 299 6.70 17.94 10.30
CA LEU A 299 5.56 17.41 11.04
C LEU A 299 5.26 18.26 12.29
N ASP A 300 6.26 18.49 13.14
CA ASP A 300 6.09 19.16 14.44
C ASP A 300 5.73 20.66 14.32
N SER A 301 6.16 21.31 13.23
CA SER A 301 5.78 22.70 12.94
C SER A 301 4.38 22.86 12.32
N GLY A 302 3.69 21.77 11.98
CA GLY A 302 2.39 21.79 11.31
C GLY A 302 2.45 22.00 9.79
N ARG A 303 3.63 22.23 9.19
CA ARG A 303 3.77 22.43 7.73
C ARG A 303 3.24 21.24 6.92
N ALA A 304 3.45 20.02 7.42
CA ALA A 304 2.94 18.80 6.77
C ALA A 304 1.39 18.75 6.85
N PHE A 305 0.79 19.16 7.95
CA PHE A 305 -0.66 19.27 8.09
C PHE A 305 -1.24 20.32 7.13
N ASP A 306 -0.64 21.51 7.06
CA ASP A 306 -1.07 22.55 6.12
C ASP A 306 -0.96 22.06 4.66
N LYS A 307 0.10 21.30 4.34
CA LYS A 307 0.28 20.71 3.00
C LYS A 307 -0.81 19.67 2.70
N PHE A 308 -1.25 18.89 3.68
CA PHE A 308 -2.37 17.95 3.52
C PHE A 308 -3.70 18.68 3.29
N ARG A 309 -3.95 19.79 4.03
CA ARG A 309 -5.12 20.63 3.80
C ARG A 309 -5.13 21.23 2.39
N GLU A 310 -3.98 21.78 1.96
CA GLU A 310 -3.80 22.31 0.61
C GLU A 310 -4.07 21.26 -0.49
N LEU A 311 -3.62 20.02 -0.27
CA LEU A 311 -3.91 18.90 -1.14
C LEU A 311 -5.42 18.62 -1.22
N VAL A 312 -6.09 18.53 -0.07
CA VAL A 312 -7.52 18.22 0.02
C VAL A 312 -8.33 19.30 -0.70
N GLU A 313 -8.04 20.57 -0.44
CA GLU A 313 -8.69 21.71 -1.09
C GLU A 313 -8.47 21.71 -2.61
N ALA A 314 -7.22 21.50 -3.06
CA ALA A 314 -6.87 21.50 -4.48
C ALA A 314 -7.55 20.37 -5.27
N GLN A 315 -7.91 19.28 -4.61
CA GLN A 315 -8.64 18.14 -5.21
C GLN A 315 -10.15 18.18 -4.90
N GLY A 316 -10.69 19.34 -4.46
CA GLY A 316 -12.12 19.57 -4.27
C GLY A 316 -12.69 18.93 -3.01
N GLY A 317 -11.86 18.39 -2.13
CA GLY A 317 -12.28 17.83 -0.85
C GLY A 317 -12.69 18.92 0.15
N ASP A 318 -13.65 18.59 0.99
CA ASP A 318 -14.11 19.48 2.06
C ASP A 318 -13.06 19.54 3.19
N VAL A 319 -12.38 20.67 3.29
CA VAL A 319 -11.30 20.91 4.27
C VAL A 319 -11.81 20.95 5.70
N ASP A 320 -13.11 21.23 5.92
CA ASP A 320 -13.67 21.26 7.26
C ASP A 320 -13.59 19.88 7.94
N TYR A 321 -13.68 18.79 7.17
CA TYR A 321 -13.47 17.42 7.68
C TYR A 321 -12.02 17.15 8.12
N ILE A 322 -11.07 17.90 7.58
CA ILE A 322 -9.66 17.82 7.98
C ILE A 322 -9.37 18.74 9.16
N ASN A 323 -10.07 19.87 9.23
CA ASN A 323 -9.97 20.81 10.35
C ASN A 323 -10.68 20.26 11.61
N ASP A 324 -11.79 19.56 11.44
CA ASP A 324 -12.56 18.92 12.51
C ASP A 324 -12.95 17.49 12.09
N THR A 325 -12.15 16.53 12.51
CA THR A 325 -12.38 15.11 12.18
C THR A 325 -13.64 14.52 12.84
N SER A 326 -14.26 15.22 13.78
CA SER A 326 -15.54 14.80 14.38
C SER A 326 -16.71 14.87 13.39
N LEU A 327 -16.55 15.61 12.29
CA LEU A 327 -17.54 15.72 11.21
C LEU A 327 -17.67 14.43 10.38
N PHE A 328 -16.65 13.53 10.42
CA PHE A 328 -16.79 12.25 9.74
C PHE A 328 -17.95 11.46 10.35
N LYS A 329 -18.81 10.97 9.46
CA LYS A 329 -20.00 10.21 9.85
C LYS A 329 -19.58 9.01 10.69
N LYS A 330 -20.26 8.80 11.81
CA LYS A 330 -20.14 7.60 12.64
C LYS A 330 -21.25 6.62 12.25
N ASP A 331 -20.90 5.34 12.22
CA ASP A 331 -21.88 4.28 11.99
C ASP A 331 -22.90 4.17 13.11
N LYS A 332 -24.06 3.58 12.78
CA LYS A 332 -25.18 3.41 13.73
C LYS A 332 -24.87 2.32 14.76
N CYS A 333 -24.15 1.27 14.37
CA CYS A 333 -23.75 0.20 15.27
C CYS A 333 -22.30 0.43 15.70
N VAL A 334 -22.11 0.70 16.99
CA VAL A 334 -20.79 0.84 17.62
C VAL A 334 -20.73 -0.21 18.72
N ARG A 335 -19.73 -1.10 18.66
CA ARG A 335 -19.60 -2.21 19.61
C ARG A 335 -18.19 -2.33 20.11
N ASP A 336 -18.02 -2.36 21.44
CA ASP A 336 -16.74 -2.67 22.07
C ASP A 336 -16.58 -4.18 22.22
N ILE A 337 -15.39 -4.67 21.86
CA ILE A 337 -14.96 -6.04 22.09
C ILE A 337 -14.22 -6.08 23.43
N SER A 338 -14.75 -6.84 24.38
CA SER A 338 -14.16 -6.96 25.72
C SER A 338 -13.13 -8.09 25.81
N SER A 339 -12.10 -7.89 26.62
CA SER A 339 -11.13 -8.95 26.95
C SER A 339 -11.79 -10.10 27.69
N PRO A 340 -11.61 -11.36 27.27
CA PRO A 340 -12.14 -12.52 27.97
C PRO A 340 -11.40 -12.85 29.29
N CYS A 341 -10.17 -12.38 29.47
CA CYS A 341 -9.29 -12.68 30.61
C CYS A 341 -8.30 -11.54 30.89
N ASP A 342 -7.60 -11.65 32.00
CA ASP A 342 -6.44 -10.80 32.32
C ASP A 342 -5.20 -11.27 31.54
N GLY A 343 -4.22 -10.39 31.30
CA GLY A 343 -2.96 -10.74 30.68
C GLY A 343 -2.36 -9.60 29.85
N TYR A 344 -1.61 -9.96 28.84
CA TYR A 344 -1.02 -9.06 27.84
C TYR A 344 -1.46 -9.48 26.45
N ILE A 345 -1.70 -8.54 25.56
CA ILE A 345 -1.87 -8.86 24.14
C ILE A 345 -0.52 -9.43 23.64
N PHE A 346 -0.45 -10.75 23.49
CA PHE A 346 0.79 -11.44 23.13
C PHE A 346 1.05 -11.39 21.64
N SER A 347 0.03 -11.56 20.82
CA SER A 347 0.13 -11.43 19.37
C SER A 347 -1.22 -11.13 18.75
N ALA A 348 -1.19 -10.56 17.56
CA ALA A 348 -2.34 -10.30 16.71
C ALA A 348 -2.11 -10.93 15.33
N ASP A 349 -3.09 -11.65 14.80
CA ASP A 349 -3.14 -12.01 13.38
C ASP A 349 -3.72 -10.82 12.61
N THR A 350 -2.82 -10.00 12.10
CA THR A 350 -3.18 -8.75 11.44
C THR A 350 -4.01 -8.97 10.17
N GLY A 351 -3.78 -10.07 9.45
CA GLY A 351 -4.60 -10.46 8.30
C GLY A 351 -6.07 -10.63 8.68
N LYS A 352 -6.34 -11.42 9.76
CA LYS A 352 -7.71 -11.61 10.26
C LYS A 352 -8.35 -10.32 10.77
N ILE A 353 -7.57 -9.39 11.34
CA ILE A 353 -8.10 -8.06 11.72
C ILE A 353 -8.51 -7.28 10.46
N GLY A 354 -7.72 -7.35 9.39
CA GLY A 354 -8.09 -6.77 8.11
C GLY A 354 -9.36 -7.41 7.52
N GLU A 355 -9.47 -8.74 7.56
CA GLU A 355 -10.67 -9.47 7.15
C GLU A 355 -11.90 -9.08 7.98
N ALA A 356 -11.75 -8.92 9.29
CA ALA A 356 -12.83 -8.43 10.16
C ALA A 356 -13.29 -7.02 9.74
N ALA A 357 -12.36 -6.13 9.36
CA ALA A 357 -12.72 -4.81 8.85
C ALA A 357 -13.48 -4.88 7.51
N VAL A 358 -13.13 -5.84 6.62
CA VAL A 358 -13.90 -6.08 5.38
C VAL A 358 -15.31 -6.56 5.69
N ILE A 359 -15.48 -7.50 6.62
CA ILE A 359 -16.79 -8.00 7.07
C ILE A 359 -17.65 -6.85 7.59
N LEU A 360 -17.07 -5.89 8.33
CA LEU A 360 -17.80 -4.70 8.81
C LEU A 360 -18.30 -3.79 7.70
N GLY A 361 -17.70 -3.87 6.51
CA GLY A 361 -18.02 -3.06 5.33
C GLY A 361 -16.91 -2.09 4.89
N ALA A 362 -15.75 -2.07 5.58
CA ALA A 362 -14.65 -1.18 5.23
C ALA A 362 -13.89 -1.58 3.95
N GLY A 363 -14.13 -2.77 3.41
CA GLY A 363 -13.55 -3.28 2.17
C GLY A 363 -14.59 -3.93 1.28
N ARG A 364 -14.14 -4.50 0.14
CA ARG A 364 -14.98 -5.21 -0.82
C ARG A 364 -14.77 -6.72 -0.69
N GLU A 365 -15.85 -7.47 -0.49
CA GLU A 365 -15.86 -8.93 -0.63
C GLU A 365 -15.98 -9.33 -2.12
N LYS A 366 -16.72 -8.52 -2.90
CA LYS A 366 -16.90 -8.67 -4.35
C LYS A 366 -16.57 -7.36 -5.05
N LYS A 367 -16.15 -7.44 -6.31
CA LYS A 367 -15.69 -6.30 -7.10
C LYS A 367 -16.65 -5.10 -7.11
N ASP A 368 -17.95 -5.38 -7.12
CA ASP A 368 -18.99 -4.37 -7.26
C ASP A 368 -19.60 -3.91 -5.92
N ASP A 369 -19.05 -4.40 -4.79
CA ASP A 369 -19.55 -4.01 -3.47
C ASP A 369 -19.27 -2.54 -3.18
N LYS A 370 -20.28 -1.89 -2.58
CA LYS A 370 -20.13 -0.53 -2.07
C LYS A 370 -19.44 -0.57 -0.69
N ILE A 371 -18.37 0.20 -0.57
CA ILE A 371 -17.68 0.38 0.70
C ILE A 371 -18.50 1.28 1.61
N ASP A 372 -18.64 0.89 2.87
CA ASP A 372 -19.09 1.76 3.95
C ASP A 372 -17.88 2.54 4.47
N MET A 373 -17.83 3.84 4.15
CA MET A 373 -16.68 4.68 4.47
C MET A 373 -16.52 4.92 5.99
N ALA A 374 -17.58 4.72 6.79
CA ALA A 374 -17.55 4.88 8.24
C ALA A 374 -17.20 3.58 8.98
N ALA A 375 -17.31 2.42 8.28
CA ALA A 375 -17.06 1.12 8.88
C ALA A 375 -15.57 0.90 9.15
N GLY A 376 -15.29 0.09 10.20
CA GLY A 376 -13.93 -0.32 10.53
C GLY A 376 -13.73 -0.70 11.99
N ILE A 377 -12.48 -0.71 12.40
CA ILE A 377 -12.04 -1.12 13.74
C ILE A 377 -11.11 -0.06 14.31
N VAL A 378 -11.33 0.32 15.57
CA VAL A 378 -10.40 1.13 16.37
C VAL A 378 -9.79 0.26 17.45
N LEU A 379 -8.51 -0.03 17.40
CA LEU A 379 -7.78 -0.80 18.39
C LEU A 379 -7.63 0.01 19.68
N ARG A 380 -8.18 -0.49 20.79
CA ARG A 380 -8.02 0.10 22.11
C ARG A 380 -6.77 -0.42 22.79
N LYS A 381 -6.37 -1.64 22.45
CA LYS A 381 -5.16 -2.29 22.94
C LYS A 381 -4.32 -2.83 21.79
N LYS A 382 -3.00 -2.68 21.90
CA LYS A 382 -2.00 -3.18 20.93
C LYS A 382 -1.14 -4.28 21.56
N THR A 383 -0.39 -4.97 20.74
CA THR A 383 0.60 -5.99 21.15
C THR A 383 1.53 -5.44 22.23
N GLY A 384 1.69 -6.19 23.30
CA GLY A 384 2.48 -5.83 24.49
C GLY A 384 1.73 -5.04 25.55
N GLU A 385 0.55 -4.50 25.28
CA GLU A 385 -0.25 -3.78 26.29
C GLU A 385 -0.98 -4.75 27.23
N ARG A 386 -1.05 -4.39 28.52
CA ARG A 386 -1.76 -5.15 29.54
C ARG A 386 -3.28 -4.95 29.42
N VAL A 387 -4.02 -6.02 29.63
CA VAL A 387 -5.48 -6.04 29.68
C VAL A 387 -5.98 -6.73 30.97
N ASN A 388 -7.11 -6.26 31.48
CA ASN A 388 -7.87 -6.98 32.46
C ASN A 388 -9.16 -7.52 31.83
N LYS A 389 -9.72 -8.58 32.40
CA LYS A 389 -11.01 -9.11 31.93
C LYS A 389 -12.07 -8.00 31.92
N GLY A 390 -12.71 -7.83 30.74
CA GLY A 390 -13.69 -6.78 30.50
C GLY A 390 -13.15 -5.48 29.92
N ASP A 391 -11.82 -5.27 29.89
CA ASP A 391 -11.24 -4.11 29.19
C ASP A 391 -11.59 -4.13 27.70
N ALA A 392 -11.89 -2.98 27.12
CA ALA A 392 -12.10 -2.87 25.67
C ALA A 392 -10.81 -3.14 24.91
N LEU A 393 -10.81 -4.18 24.08
CA LEU A 393 -9.72 -4.52 23.15
C LEU A 393 -9.78 -3.70 21.86
N ALA A 394 -10.98 -3.54 21.32
CA ALA A 394 -11.26 -2.77 20.11
C ALA A 394 -12.70 -2.27 20.11
N THR A 395 -12.96 -1.24 19.30
CA THR A 395 -14.31 -0.76 18.99
C THR A 395 -14.58 -1.03 17.50
N LEU A 396 -15.69 -1.70 17.23
CA LEU A 396 -16.19 -1.97 15.87
C LEU A 396 -17.17 -0.90 15.43
N TYR A 397 -17.12 -0.51 14.18
CA TYR A 397 -18.03 0.43 13.51
C TYR A 397 -18.63 -0.22 12.28
N THR A 398 -19.96 -0.28 12.17
CA THR A 398 -20.66 -0.85 11.01
C THR A 398 -22.09 -0.34 10.91
N SER A 399 -22.64 -0.34 9.73
CA SER A 399 -24.07 -0.05 9.51
C SER A 399 -24.99 -1.25 9.76
N CYS A 400 -24.44 -2.46 10.03
CA CYS A 400 -25.20 -3.71 10.16
C CYS A 400 -24.75 -4.53 11.38
N GLU A 401 -25.67 -4.79 12.30
CA GLU A 401 -25.39 -5.51 13.57
C GLU A 401 -24.93 -6.95 13.35
N ALA A 402 -25.50 -7.68 12.39
CA ALA A 402 -25.10 -9.04 12.07
C ALA A 402 -23.63 -9.14 11.58
N ARG A 403 -23.12 -8.08 10.94
CA ARG A 403 -21.70 -7.98 10.55
C ARG A 403 -20.81 -7.80 11.78
N ALA A 404 -21.28 -7.06 12.79
CA ALA A 404 -20.54 -6.89 14.03
C ALA A 404 -20.32 -8.23 14.77
N ASP A 405 -21.32 -9.11 14.80
CA ASP A 405 -21.21 -10.44 15.43
C ASP A 405 -20.13 -11.31 14.75
N SER A 406 -20.11 -11.29 13.42
CA SER A 406 -19.13 -12.05 12.66
C SER A 406 -17.71 -11.49 12.80
N ALA A 407 -17.57 -10.16 12.75
CA ALA A 407 -16.30 -9.47 12.90
C ALA A 407 -15.72 -9.62 14.30
N GLU A 408 -16.55 -9.55 15.36
CA GLU A 408 -16.14 -9.77 16.76
C GLU A 408 -15.55 -11.16 16.95
N LYS A 409 -16.23 -12.20 16.46
CA LYS A 409 -15.72 -13.58 16.52
C LYS A 409 -14.37 -13.72 15.82
N LEU A 410 -14.23 -13.13 14.64
CA LEU A 410 -12.99 -13.19 13.90
C LEU A 410 -11.87 -12.41 14.59
N TYR A 411 -12.17 -11.23 15.14
CA TYR A 411 -11.22 -10.40 15.89
C TYR A 411 -10.72 -11.13 17.13
N LEU A 412 -11.62 -11.73 17.94
CA LEU A 412 -11.22 -12.50 19.12
C LEU A 412 -10.35 -13.71 18.76
N ASN A 413 -10.60 -14.36 17.61
CA ASN A 413 -9.77 -15.44 17.11
C ASN A 413 -8.41 -14.95 16.54
N ALA A 414 -8.27 -13.65 16.26
CA ALA A 414 -7.03 -13.05 15.80
C ALA A 414 -6.10 -12.67 16.96
N ILE A 415 -6.63 -12.48 18.17
CA ILE A 415 -5.86 -11.99 19.32
C ILE A 415 -5.49 -13.16 20.24
N LYS A 416 -4.21 -13.20 20.63
CA LYS A 416 -3.72 -14.10 21.67
C LYS A 416 -3.37 -13.28 22.91
N ILE A 417 -3.93 -13.67 24.07
CA ILE A 417 -3.59 -13.08 25.38
C ILE A 417 -2.76 -14.11 26.16
N ALA A 418 -1.73 -13.65 26.87
CA ALA A 418 -0.85 -14.48 27.68
C ALA A 418 -0.45 -13.75 28.98
N ASP A 419 0.07 -14.52 29.96
CA ASP A 419 0.46 -13.98 31.27
C ASP A 419 1.67 -13.02 31.20
N ASN A 420 2.53 -13.19 30.18
CA ASN A 420 3.73 -12.38 29.99
C ASN A 420 3.63 -11.59 28.68
N PRO A 421 4.20 -10.36 28.63
CA PRO A 421 4.27 -9.59 27.40
C PRO A 421 5.19 -10.28 26.39
N PRO A 422 4.94 -10.12 25.07
CA PRO A 422 5.85 -10.61 24.03
C PRO A 422 7.13 -9.79 23.98
N GLU A 423 8.16 -10.34 23.32
CA GLU A 423 9.32 -9.54 22.92
C GLU A 423 8.90 -8.43 21.94
N LYS A 424 9.44 -7.23 22.16
CA LYS A 424 9.16 -6.09 21.29
C LYS A 424 9.82 -6.29 19.93
N LYS A 425 9.02 -6.42 18.89
CA LYS A 425 9.50 -6.48 17.50
C LYS A 425 9.95 -5.10 17.01
N LYS A 426 10.94 -5.10 16.12
CA LYS A 426 11.37 -3.87 15.43
C LYS A 426 10.27 -3.39 14.49
N LEU A 427 10.09 -2.08 14.38
CA LEU A 427 9.20 -1.47 13.41
C LEU A 427 9.79 -1.50 12.00
N ILE A 428 11.11 -1.30 11.90
CA ILE A 428 11.88 -1.29 10.67
C ILE A 428 12.96 -2.36 10.78
N TYR A 429 12.93 -3.33 9.88
CA TYR A 429 13.89 -4.44 9.84
C TYR A 429 15.18 -4.08 9.11
N GLY A 430 15.09 -3.19 8.10
CA GLY A 430 16.26 -2.74 7.34
C GLY A 430 15.90 -1.99 6.07
N THR A 431 16.94 -1.49 5.39
CA THR A 431 16.84 -0.77 4.12
C THR A 431 17.76 -1.40 3.09
N ILE A 432 17.26 -1.67 1.89
CA ILE A 432 17.99 -2.22 0.74
C ILE A 432 18.13 -1.10 -0.31
N LYS A 433 19.38 -0.87 -0.71
CA LYS A 433 19.77 0.17 -1.68
C LYS A 433 20.30 -0.46 -2.96
#